data_e8998f86fb298796086a5760e1e66aea
#
_entry.id   e8998f86fb298796086a5760e1e66aea
#
_cell.length_a   1.000
_cell.length_b   1.000
_cell.length_c   1.000
_cell.angle_alpha   90.00
_cell.angle_beta   90.00
_cell.angle_gamma   90.00
#
_symmetry.space_group_name_H-M   'P 1'
#
loop_
_entity.id
_entity.type
_entity.pdbx_description
1 polymer ?
#
loop_
_entity_poly.entity_id
_entity_poly.type
_entity_poly.pdbx_seq_one_letter_code
_entity_poly.pdbx_strand_id
1 'polypeptide(L)'
;MPHGLARLAEARRDFDGAEAIVQTQAQLAPDLAIQEGTAYALAHLSLVRGRLADAERHAHTAMDLSEQRGLPGSSVGYAVMLAMIELHYRNAPDAARRGVEEALRRHPLASIPAADRPYPLLAWFYAEAGQPERAREVLAEYDASVPDAFRRRQPLRHAAAAAVALAEGRVQDAISAYRTWYAEDNCAVCGLFELGRAYERAGEGDSAIAVYERAVATPGLVRLFEEAPTLAATYRNLGELYEERGDRDKARDYYGRFLNLWKNADRELQPQVRDVKQRLERLTREAQGHRG
;
A
#
# COMPACT_ATOMS: atom_id res chain seq x y z
N MET A 1 -25.86 4.04 3.19
CA MET A 1 -25.50 4.47 4.56
C MET A 1 -24.42 3.62 5.24
N PRO A 2 -24.40 2.27 5.22
CA PRO A 2 -23.38 1.49 5.94
C PRO A 2 -21.94 1.76 5.49
N HIS A 3 -21.68 1.94 4.17
CA HIS A 3 -20.34 2.31 3.67
C HIS A 3 -19.77 3.61 4.30
N GLY A 4 -20.61 4.57 4.64
CA GLY A 4 -20.17 5.80 5.29
C GLY A 4 -19.68 5.58 6.73
N LEU A 5 -20.32 4.66 7.48
CA LEU A 5 -19.92 4.34 8.85
C LEU A 5 -18.59 3.57 8.89
N ALA A 6 -18.40 2.59 7.97
CA ALA A 6 -17.12 1.89 7.87
C ALA A 6 -15.98 2.87 7.56
N ARG A 7 -16.14 3.75 6.56
CA ARG A 7 -15.15 4.78 6.23
C ARG A 7 -14.88 5.75 7.37
N LEU A 8 -15.89 6.06 8.20
CA LEU A 8 -15.67 6.91 9.37
C LEU A 8 -14.84 6.19 10.45
N ALA A 9 -15.08 4.90 10.67
CA ALA A 9 -14.26 4.08 11.58
C ALA A 9 -12.82 3.95 11.06
N GLU A 10 -12.64 3.70 9.76
CA GLU A 10 -11.33 3.69 9.08
C GLU A 10 -10.59 5.01 9.25
N ALA A 11 -11.27 6.15 9.03
CA ALA A 11 -10.69 7.47 9.19
C ALA A 11 -10.22 7.76 10.63
N ARG A 12 -10.82 7.10 11.61
CA ARG A 12 -10.43 7.13 13.03
C ARG A 12 -9.43 6.04 13.41
N ARG A 13 -9.04 5.18 12.46
CA ARG A 13 -8.23 3.98 12.68
C ARG A 13 -8.83 3.00 13.69
N ASP A 14 -10.15 3.02 13.82
CA ASP A 14 -10.92 1.97 14.48
C ASP A 14 -11.13 0.80 13.50
N PHE A 15 -10.04 0.05 13.25
CA PHE A 15 -10.06 -1.03 12.26
C PHE A 15 -10.93 -2.22 12.71
N ASP A 16 -11.11 -2.43 14.01
CA ASP A 16 -11.99 -3.47 14.53
C ASP A 16 -13.47 -3.09 14.31
N GLY A 17 -13.82 -1.83 14.58
CA GLY A 17 -15.15 -1.30 14.29
C GLY A 17 -15.45 -1.28 12.78
N ALA A 18 -14.50 -0.89 11.95
CA ALA A 18 -14.63 -0.92 10.49
C ALA A 18 -14.87 -2.33 9.99
N GLU A 19 -14.09 -3.33 10.44
CA GLU A 19 -14.27 -4.73 10.06
C GLU A 19 -15.64 -5.27 10.41
N ALA A 20 -16.14 -5.03 11.64
CA ALA A 20 -17.45 -5.46 12.07
C ALA A 20 -18.58 -4.89 11.18
N ILE A 21 -18.47 -3.62 10.80
CA ILE A 21 -19.42 -2.95 9.90
C ILE A 21 -19.37 -3.58 8.50
N VAL A 22 -18.17 -3.79 7.95
CA VAL A 22 -17.97 -4.37 6.61
C VAL A 22 -18.48 -5.82 6.57
N GLN A 23 -18.22 -6.63 7.60
CA GLN A 23 -18.74 -8.01 7.72
C GLN A 23 -20.27 -8.06 7.78
N THR A 24 -20.88 -7.15 8.53
CA THR A 24 -22.35 -7.04 8.58
C THR A 24 -22.94 -6.71 7.20
N GLN A 25 -22.27 -5.84 6.43
CA GLN A 25 -22.70 -5.52 5.07
C GLN A 25 -22.62 -6.73 4.14
N ALA A 26 -21.57 -7.55 4.25
CA ALA A 26 -21.42 -8.76 3.45
C ALA A 26 -22.58 -9.72 3.62
N GLN A 27 -23.06 -9.88 4.86
CA GLN A 27 -24.18 -10.78 5.17
C GLN A 27 -25.53 -10.32 4.61
N LEU A 28 -25.68 -9.01 4.39
CA LEU A 28 -26.93 -8.40 3.93
C LEU A 28 -26.97 -8.17 2.42
N ALA A 29 -25.88 -8.38 1.70
CA ALA A 29 -25.75 -7.98 0.30
C ALA A 29 -25.88 -9.19 -0.66
N PRO A 30 -26.95 -9.28 -1.44
CA PRO A 30 -27.10 -10.29 -2.49
C PRO A 30 -26.30 -9.96 -3.75
N ASP A 31 -25.86 -8.71 -3.95
CA ASP A 31 -25.19 -8.22 -5.14
C ASP A 31 -23.71 -8.58 -5.16
N LEU A 32 -23.23 -9.20 -6.24
CA LEU A 32 -21.85 -9.62 -6.40
C LEU A 32 -20.86 -8.43 -6.36
N ALA A 33 -21.25 -7.24 -6.82
CA ALA A 33 -20.38 -6.07 -6.78
C ALA A 33 -20.16 -5.58 -5.33
N ILE A 34 -21.22 -5.65 -4.50
CA ILE A 34 -21.10 -5.32 -3.08
C ILE A 34 -20.26 -6.38 -2.35
N GLN A 35 -20.45 -7.66 -2.67
CA GLN A 35 -19.65 -8.75 -2.09
C GLN A 35 -18.17 -8.63 -2.45
N GLU A 36 -17.85 -8.33 -3.74
CA GLU A 36 -16.49 -8.09 -4.19
C GLU A 36 -15.85 -6.90 -3.46
N GLY A 37 -16.53 -5.75 -3.43
CA GLY A 37 -16.07 -4.57 -2.73
C GLY A 37 -15.88 -4.80 -1.22
N THR A 38 -16.73 -5.62 -0.60
CA THR A 38 -16.62 -6.03 0.80
C THR A 38 -15.39 -6.93 1.02
N ALA A 39 -15.17 -7.94 0.17
CA ALA A 39 -13.99 -8.80 0.24
C ALA A 39 -12.71 -7.97 0.07
N TYR A 40 -12.69 -7.02 -0.86
CA TYR A 40 -11.58 -6.11 -1.06
C TYR A 40 -11.30 -5.24 0.18
N ALA A 41 -12.33 -4.67 0.80
CA ALA A 41 -12.18 -3.90 2.03
C ALA A 41 -11.66 -4.76 3.20
N LEU A 42 -12.16 -6.00 3.35
CA LEU A 42 -11.67 -6.95 4.36
C LEU A 42 -10.21 -7.35 4.14
N ALA A 43 -9.78 -7.50 2.88
CA ALA A 43 -8.38 -7.75 2.54
C ALA A 43 -7.48 -6.61 3.07
N HIS A 44 -7.86 -5.35 2.84
CA HIS A 44 -7.11 -4.18 3.31
C HIS A 44 -7.15 -4.05 4.85
N LEU A 45 -8.30 -4.26 5.48
CA LEU A 45 -8.43 -4.26 6.94
C LEU A 45 -7.61 -5.36 7.62
N SER A 46 -7.41 -6.48 6.96
CA SER A 46 -6.52 -7.54 7.41
C SER A 46 -5.06 -7.16 7.21
N LEU A 47 -4.72 -6.61 6.03
CA LEU A 47 -3.36 -6.22 5.66
C LEU A 47 -2.79 -5.15 6.59
N VAL A 48 -3.55 -4.09 6.89
CA VAL A 48 -3.09 -3.00 7.78
C VAL A 48 -2.71 -3.52 9.17
N ARG A 49 -3.36 -4.59 9.64
CA ARG A 49 -3.09 -5.22 10.94
C ARG A 49 -2.08 -6.36 10.88
N GLY A 50 -1.44 -6.58 9.71
CA GLY A 50 -0.45 -7.64 9.52
C GLY A 50 -1.03 -9.06 9.53
N ARG A 51 -2.34 -9.24 9.26
CA ARG A 51 -3.00 -10.54 9.12
C ARG A 51 -2.96 -10.97 7.66
N LEU A 52 -1.77 -11.39 7.20
CA LEU A 52 -1.52 -11.65 5.78
C LEU A 52 -2.36 -12.81 5.24
N ALA A 53 -2.49 -13.89 6.01
CA ALA A 53 -3.31 -15.05 5.62
C ALA A 53 -4.78 -14.67 5.41
N ASP A 54 -5.34 -13.81 6.26
CA ASP A 54 -6.70 -13.30 6.10
C ASP A 54 -6.79 -12.35 4.90
N ALA A 55 -5.80 -11.47 4.71
CA ALA A 55 -5.74 -10.55 3.58
C ALA A 55 -5.73 -11.31 2.24
N GLU A 56 -4.92 -12.36 2.12
CA GLU A 56 -4.86 -13.22 0.94
C GLU A 56 -6.18 -13.93 0.68
N ARG A 57 -6.78 -14.53 1.71
CA ARG A 57 -8.07 -15.22 1.58
C ARG A 57 -9.16 -14.28 1.05
N HIS A 58 -9.22 -13.05 1.58
CA HIS A 58 -10.19 -12.05 1.13
C HIS A 58 -9.87 -11.51 -0.26
N ALA A 59 -8.60 -11.34 -0.61
CA ALA A 59 -8.18 -10.92 -1.96
C ALA A 59 -8.53 -11.99 -3.00
N HIS A 60 -8.33 -13.29 -2.70
CA HIS A 60 -8.79 -14.37 -3.56
C HIS A 60 -10.31 -14.38 -3.72
N THR A 61 -11.06 -14.16 -2.63
CA THR A 61 -12.52 -14.03 -2.72
C THR A 61 -12.94 -12.87 -3.63
N ALA A 62 -12.29 -11.71 -3.53
CA ALA A 62 -12.56 -10.58 -4.41
C ALA A 62 -12.23 -10.90 -5.87
N MET A 63 -11.12 -11.60 -6.11
CA MET A 63 -10.71 -12.06 -7.45
C MET A 63 -11.73 -13.01 -8.06
N ASP A 64 -12.19 -14.02 -7.31
CA ASP A 64 -13.21 -14.98 -7.77
C ASP A 64 -14.55 -14.30 -8.10
N LEU A 65 -14.94 -13.30 -7.30
CA LEU A 65 -16.14 -12.51 -7.54
C LEU A 65 -15.99 -11.62 -8.79
N SER A 66 -14.83 -11.05 -9.03
CA SER A 66 -14.55 -10.29 -10.26
C SER A 66 -14.61 -11.16 -11.51
N GLU A 67 -14.13 -12.42 -11.44
CA GLU A 67 -14.26 -13.41 -12.50
C GLU A 67 -15.74 -13.70 -12.81
N GLN A 68 -16.55 -13.95 -11.77
CA GLN A 68 -18.00 -14.19 -11.94
C GLN A 68 -18.73 -13.00 -12.54
N ARG A 69 -18.24 -11.78 -12.33
CA ARG A 69 -18.77 -10.54 -12.92
C ARG A 69 -18.24 -10.25 -14.33
N GLY A 70 -17.29 -11.05 -14.83
CA GLY A 70 -16.67 -10.82 -16.12
C GLY A 70 -15.76 -9.57 -16.15
N LEU A 71 -15.04 -9.29 -15.07
CA LEU A 71 -14.17 -8.12 -14.91
C LEU A 71 -12.68 -8.53 -14.88
N PRO A 72 -12.10 -8.95 -16.01
CA PRO A 72 -10.72 -9.47 -16.06
C PRO A 72 -9.68 -8.43 -15.63
N GLY A 73 -9.91 -7.14 -15.87
CA GLY A 73 -9.02 -6.08 -15.39
C GLY A 73 -8.93 -6.01 -13.87
N SER A 74 -10.07 -6.20 -13.17
CA SER A 74 -10.10 -6.28 -11.71
C SER A 74 -9.40 -7.53 -11.20
N SER A 75 -9.60 -8.70 -11.84
CA SER A 75 -8.91 -9.95 -11.49
C SER A 75 -7.39 -9.80 -11.56
N VAL A 76 -6.87 -9.15 -12.61
CA VAL A 76 -5.43 -8.81 -12.71
C VAL A 76 -5.03 -7.85 -11.58
N GLY A 77 -5.87 -6.87 -11.24
CA GLY A 77 -5.62 -5.95 -10.13
C GLY A 77 -5.46 -6.67 -8.78
N TYR A 78 -6.34 -7.63 -8.48
CA TYR A 78 -6.23 -8.45 -7.26
C TYR A 78 -5.00 -9.37 -7.27
N ALA A 79 -4.62 -9.90 -8.42
CA ALA A 79 -3.37 -10.66 -8.55
C ALA A 79 -2.13 -9.79 -8.25
N VAL A 80 -2.14 -8.51 -8.66
CA VAL A 80 -1.08 -7.55 -8.28
C VAL A 80 -1.09 -7.30 -6.79
N MET A 81 -2.26 -7.12 -6.15
CA MET A 81 -2.35 -6.97 -4.68
C MET A 81 -1.72 -8.16 -3.95
N LEU A 82 -2.03 -9.40 -4.36
CA LEU A 82 -1.42 -10.63 -3.82
C LEU A 82 0.09 -10.65 -4.05
N ALA A 83 0.53 -10.27 -5.23
CA ALA A 83 1.96 -10.20 -5.57
C ALA A 83 2.71 -9.14 -4.74
N MET A 84 2.06 -8.02 -4.37
CA MET A 84 2.65 -7.03 -3.49
C MET A 84 2.81 -7.55 -2.05
N ILE A 85 1.94 -8.46 -1.58
CA ILE A 85 2.14 -9.15 -0.30
C ILE A 85 3.41 -10.00 -0.36
N GLU A 86 3.59 -10.80 -1.42
CA GLU A 86 4.81 -11.59 -1.63
C GLU A 86 6.06 -10.71 -1.66
N LEU A 87 5.99 -9.58 -2.35
CA LEU A 87 7.12 -8.68 -2.53
C LEU A 87 7.52 -7.97 -1.24
N HIS A 88 6.57 -7.32 -0.57
CA HIS A 88 6.87 -6.41 0.54
C HIS A 88 6.96 -7.09 1.91
N TYR A 89 6.23 -8.18 2.10
CA TYR A 89 6.18 -8.85 3.41
C TYR A 89 7.00 -10.14 3.46
N ARG A 90 7.14 -10.85 2.33
CA ARG A 90 7.88 -12.12 2.23
C ARG A 90 9.22 -11.99 1.54
N ASN A 91 9.51 -10.83 0.94
CA ASN A 91 10.72 -10.61 0.13
C ASN A 91 10.90 -11.69 -0.96
N ALA A 92 9.80 -12.06 -1.62
CA ALA A 92 9.72 -13.13 -2.63
C ALA A 92 9.39 -12.61 -4.04
N PRO A 93 10.28 -11.80 -4.67
CA PRO A 93 9.99 -11.15 -5.96
C PRO A 93 9.68 -12.14 -7.08
N ASP A 94 10.29 -13.33 -7.07
CA ASP A 94 10.01 -14.36 -8.07
C ASP A 94 8.60 -14.96 -7.93
N ALA A 95 8.12 -15.15 -6.69
CA ALA A 95 6.76 -15.62 -6.45
C ALA A 95 5.75 -14.54 -6.85
N ALA A 96 6.01 -13.29 -6.49
CA ALA A 96 5.22 -12.14 -6.90
C ALA A 96 5.05 -12.05 -8.42
N ARG A 97 6.16 -12.13 -9.17
CA ARG A 97 6.13 -12.10 -10.63
C ARG A 97 5.33 -13.24 -11.22
N ARG A 98 5.58 -14.49 -10.77
CA ARG A 98 4.83 -15.66 -11.26
C ARG A 98 3.32 -15.50 -11.06
N GLY A 99 2.88 -14.95 -9.95
CA GLY A 99 1.46 -14.69 -9.68
C GLY A 99 0.83 -13.72 -10.68
N VAL A 100 1.50 -12.61 -10.98
CA VAL A 100 1.03 -11.64 -11.97
C VAL A 100 1.08 -12.20 -13.39
N GLU A 101 2.15 -12.91 -13.77
CA GLU A 101 2.27 -13.53 -15.09
C GLU A 101 1.19 -14.61 -15.31
N GLU A 102 0.83 -15.38 -14.28
CA GLU A 102 -0.28 -16.34 -14.36
C GLU A 102 -1.60 -15.64 -14.61
N ALA A 103 -1.87 -14.55 -13.89
CA ALA A 103 -3.08 -13.75 -14.11
C ALA A 103 -3.12 -13.17 -15.54
N LEU A 104 -2.00 -12.68 -16.07
CA LEU A 104 -1.89 -12.15 -17.42
C LEU A 104 -1.98 -13.24 -18.51
N ARG A 105 -1.58 -14.48 -18.22
CA ARG A 105 -1.83 -15.61 -19.14
C ARG A 105 -3.31 -15.96 -19.21
N ARG A 106 -4.01 -15.91 -18.07
CA ARG A 106 -5.45 -16.16 -18.00
C ARG A 106 -6.25 -15.03 -18.64
N HIS A 107 -5.80 -13.79 -18.42
CA HIS A 107 -6.42 -12.56 -18.93
C HIS A 107 -5.39 -11.72 -19.68
N PRO A 108 -5.05 -12.07 -20.94
CA PRO A 108 -4.14 -11.25 -21.73
C PRO A 108 -4.64 -9.81 -21.86
N LEU A 109 -3.76 -8.82 -21.69
CA LEU A 109 -4.16 -7.41 -21.74
C LEU A 109 -4.91 -7.06 -23.03
N ALA A 110 -4.52 -7.66 -24.16
CA ALA A 110 -5.20 -7.46 -25.44
C ALA A 110 -6.69 -7.87 -25.42
N SER A 111 -7.09 -8.81 -24.56
CA SER A 111 -8.49 -9.23 -24.38
C SER A 111 -9.30 -8.34 -23.47
N ILE A 112 -8.67 -7.42 -22.75
CA ILE A 112 -9.31 -6.48 -21.82
C ILE A 112 -9.56 -5.16 -22.59
N PRO A 113 -10.73 -4.52 -22.45
CA PRO A 113 -10.95 -3.19 -23.01
C PRO A 113 -9.84 -2.21 -22.57
N ALA A 114 -9.33 -1.39 -23.49
CA ALA A 114 -8.14 -0.56 -23.24
C ALA A 114 -8.28 0.35 -22.01
N ALA A 115 -9.49 0.84 -21.72
CA ALA A 115 -9.78 1.67 -20.55
C ALA A 115 -9.71 0.91 -19.21
N ASP A 116 -9.90 -0.41 -19.24
CA ASP A 116 -9.97 -1.28 -18.06
C ASP A 116 -8.64 -2.03 -17.79
N ARG A 117 -7.66 -1.85 -18.68
CA ARG A 117 -6.33 -2.46 -18.53
C ARG A 117 -5.58 -1.79 -17.39
N PRO A 118 -5.09 -2.53 -16.38
CA PRO A 118 -4.42 -1.96 -15.21
C PRO A 118 -2.95 -1.60 -15.50
N TYR A 119 -2.66 -0.90 -16.61
CA TYR A 119 -1.31 -0.57 -17.04
C TYR A 119 -0.47 0.16 -15.98
N PRO A 120 -0.95 1.28 -15.36
CA PRO A 120 -0.13 1.96 -14.36
C PRO A 120 0.18 1.10 -13.14
N LEU A 121 -0.78 0.26 -12.71
CA LEU A 121 -0.60 -0.66 -11.60
C LEU A 121 0.43 -1.75 -11.91
N LEU A 122 0.38 -2.32 -13.13
CA LEU A 122 1.37 -3.31 -13.59
C LEU A 122 2.77 -2.71 -13.73
N ALA A 123 2.87 -1.51 -14.28
CA ALA A 123 4.15 -0.83 -14.41
C ALA A 123 4.76 -0.52 -13.03
N TRP A 124 3.94 -0.03 -12.09
CA TRP A 124 4.38 0.17 -10.71
C TRP A 124 4.85 -1.14 -10.07
N PHE A 125 4.09 -2.22 -10.20
CA PHE A 125 4.47 -3.54 -9.71
C PHE A 125 5.81 -4.02 -10.27
N TYR A 126 6.00 -3.97 -11.60
CA TYR A 126 7.25 -4.43 -12.20
C TYR A 126 8.46 -3.59 -11.76
N ALA A 127 8.29 -2.28 -11.59
CA ALA A 127 9.34 -1.42 -11.07
C ALA A 127 9.72 -1.81 -9.63
N GLU A 128 8.73 -1.99 -8.73
CA GLU A 128 8.97 -2.45 -7.35
C GLU A 128 9.56 -3.87 -7.30
N ALA A 129 9.21 -4.73 -8.25
CA ALA A 129 9.76 -6.09 -8.37
C ALA A 129 11.18 -6.13 -9.01
N GLY A 130 11.82 -4.97 -9.20
CA GLY A 130 13.17 -4.87 -9.75
C GLY A 130 13.28 -5.12 -11.26
N GLN A 131 12.19 -4.86 -12.01
CA GLN A 131 12.14 -5.01 -13.47
C GLN A 131 11.77 -3.68 -14.14
N PRO A 132 12.59 -2.61 -14.03
CA PRO A 132 12.28 -1.29 -14.58
C PRO A 132 12.14 -1.30 -16.10
N GLU A 133 12.84 -2.18 -16.83
CA GLU A 133 12.72 -2.33 -18.28
C GLU A 133 11.29 -2.78 -18.63
N ARG A 134 10.79 -3.81 -17.93
CA ARG A 134 9.44 -4.35 -18.16
C ARG A 134 8.37 -3.30 -17.79
N ALA A 135 8.60 -2.56 -16.71
CA ALA A 135 7.73 -1.45 -16.32
C ALA A 135 7.64 -0.37 -17.41
N ARG A 136 8.77 -0.02 -18.05
CA ARG A 136 8.79 0.93 -19.18
C ARG A 136 8.05 0.41 -20.41
N GLU A 137 8.20 -0.89 -20.74
CA GLU A 137 7.45 -1.50 -21.84
C GLU A 137 5.94 -1.38 -21.60
N VAL A 138 5.49 -1.67 -20.38
CA VAL A 138 4.07 -1.54 -19.98
C VAL A 138 3.58 -0.10 -20.09
N LEU A 139 4.39 0.89 -19.67
CA LEU A 139 4.05 2.31 -19.82
C LEU A 139 4.03 2.75 -21.29
N ALA A 140 4.95 2.26 -22.12
CA ALA A 140 4.94 2.56 -23.55
C ALA A 140 3.69 1.98 -24.25
N GLU A 141 3.28 0.77 -23.88
CA GLU A 141 2.03 0.16 -24.38
C GLU A 141 0.80 0.97 -23.90
N TYR A 142 0.80 1.42 -22.65
CA TYR A 142 -0.23 2.31 -22.10
C TYR A 142 -0.34 3.59 -22.92
N ASP A 143 0.78 4.25 -23.20
CA ASP A 143 0.81 5.49 -23.98
C ASP A 143 0.33 5.30 -25.41
N ALA A 144 0.63 4.15 -26.02
CA ALA A 144 0.22 3.83 -27.39
C ALA A 144 -1.24 3.42 -27.51
N SER A 145 -1.82 2.76 -26.49
CA SER A 145 -3.13 2.11 -26.58
C SER A 145 -4.27 2.88 -25.89
N VAL A 146 -3.94 3.72 -24.88
CA VAL A 146 -4.97 4.47 -24.13
C VAL A 146 -4.96 5.94 -24.56
N PRO A 147 -6.12 6.49 -25.02
CA PRO A 147 -6.18 7.89 -25.43
C PRO A 147 -5.77 8.85 -24.33
N ASP A 148 -5.06 9.92 -24.68
CA ASP A 148 -4.49 10.91 -23.75
C ASP A 148 -5.55 11.53 -22.81
N ALA A 149 -6.78 11.76 -23.30
CA ALA A 149 -7.88 12.26 -22.46
C ALA A 149 -8.24 11.34 -21.28
N PHE A 150 -8.05 10.01 -21.43
CA PHE A 150 -8.25 9.05 -20.35
C PHE A 150 -7.02 8.96 -19.45
N ARG A 151 -5.81 8.96 -20.04
CA ARG A 151 -4.54 8.90 -19.28
C ARG A 151 -4.42 10.07 -18.31
N ARG A 152 -4.80 11.28 -18.71
CA ARG A 152 -4.81 12.47 -17.83
C ARG A 152 -5.70 12.33 -16.59
N ARG A 153 -6.65 11.42 -16.60
CA ARG A 153 -7.56 11.15 -15.46
C ARG A 153 -7.10 10.01 -14.57
N GLN A 154 -5.91 9.47 -14.82
CA GLN A 154 -5.34 8.36 -14.06
C GLN A 154 -4.04 8.80 -13.37
N PRO A 155 -4.12 9.46 -12.20
CA PRO A 155 -2.93 9.97 -11.47
C PRO A 155 -1.90 8.88 -11.16
N LEU A 156 -2.31 7.62 -10.99
CA LEU A 156 -1.44 6.46 -10.74
C LEU A 156 -0.34 6.30 -11.82
N ARG A 157 -0.49 6.88 -13.03
CA ARG A 157 0.57 6.91 -14.04
C ARG A 157 1.84 7.60 -13.54
N HIS A 158 1.70 8.62 -12.68
CA HIS A 158 2.83 9.32 -12.07
C HIS A 158 3.52 8.45 -11.01
N ALA A 159 2.75 7.67 -10.24
CA ALA A 159 3.32 6.69 -9.33
C ALA A 159 4.15 5.63 -10.06
N ALA A 160 3.62 5.11 -11.18
CA ALA A 160 4.35 4.15 -12.00
C ALA A 160 5.64 4.75 -12.59
N ALA A 161 5.59 5.96 -13.13
CA ALA A 161 6.77 6.67 -13.65
C ALA A 161 7.79 6.95 -12.53
N ALA A 162 7.33 7.33 -11.34
CA ALA A 162 8.19 7.55 -10.18
C ALA A 162 8.86 6.27 -9.70
N ALA A 163 8.12 5.15 -9.65
CA ALA A 163 8.68 3.86 -9.26
C ALA A 163 9.76 3.38 -10.25
N VAL A 164 9.53 3.57 -11.56
CA VAL A 164 10.55 3.29 -12.59
C VAL A 164 11.78 4.15 -12.37
N ALA A 165 11.63 5.46 -12.18
CA ALA A 165 12.75 6.37 -11.93
C ALA A 165 13.54 5.95 -10.68
N LEU A 166 12.83 5.56 -9.60
CA LEU A 166 13.45 5.12 -8.36
C LEU A 166 14.21 3.80 -8.52
N ALA A 167 13.66 2.84 -9.28
CA ALA A 167 14.30 1.57 -9.57
C ALA A 167 15.58 1.74 -10.42
N GLU A 168 15.63 2.78 -11.26
CA GLU A 168 16.78 3.16 -12.08
C GLU A 168 17.79 4.07 -11.35
N GLY A 169 17.56 4.39 -10.07
CA GLY A 169 18.43 5.28 -9.29
C GLY A 169 18.27 6.76 -9.57
N ARG A 170 17.30 7.17 -10.40
CA ARG A 170 16.96 8.57 -10.70
C ARG A 170 16.07 9.18 -9.60
N VAL A 171 16.66 9.32 -8.41
CA VAL A 171 15.91 9.65 -7.19
C VAL A 171 15.18 10.99 -7.27
N GLN A 172 15.80 12.02 -7.86
CA GLN A 172 15.18 13.35 -7.97
C GLN A 172 13.99 13.37 -8.95
N ASP A 173 14.09 12.59 -10.04
CA ASP A 173 12.98 12.41 -10.97
C ASP A 173 11.81 11.70 -10.28
N ALA A 174 12.10 10.68 -9.47
CA ALA A 174 11.09 9.98 -8.68
C ALA A 174 10.39 10.91 -7.68
N ILE A 175 11.13 11.73 -6.93
CA ILE A 175 10.58 12.74 -6.02
C ILE A 175 9.65 13.71 -6.77
N SER A 176 10.08 14.20 -7.93
CA SER A 176 9.26 15.10 -8.76
C SER A 176 7.96 14.43 -9.22
N ALA A 177 8.02 13.19 -9.69
CA ALA A 177 6.86 12.46 -10.16
C ALA A 177 5.88 12.09 -9.01
N TYR A 178 6.38 11.68 -7.82
CA TYR A 178 5.53 11.45 -6.65
C TYR A 178 4.87 12.74 -6.15
N ARG A 179 5.56 13.89 -6.19
CA ARG A 179 4.95 15.19 -5.89
C ARG A 179 3.84 15.53 -6.87
N THR A 180 4.03 15.24 -8.15
CA THR A 180 3.00 15.44 -9.19
C THR A 180 1.80 14.53 -8.92
N TRP A 181 2.04 13.25 -8.61
CA TRP A 181 0.96 12.34 -8.21
C TRP A 181 0.15 12.88 -7.05
N TYR A 182 0.83 13.27 -5.97
CA TYR A 182 0.17 13.84 -4.79
C TYR A 182 -0.65 15.11 -5.11
N ALA A 183 -0.16 15.96 -6.01
CA ALA A 183 -0.82 17.21 -6.38
C ALA A 183 -2.03 17.02 -7.31
N GLU A 184 -1.97 16.02 -8.19
CA GLU A 184 -3.03 15.74 -9.18
C GLU A 184 -4.10 14.79 -8.67
N ASP A 185 -3.78 13.92 -7.70
CA ASP A 185 -4.74 13.01 -7.12
C ASP A 185 -5.62 13.74 -6.11
N ASN A 186 -6.93 13.55 -6.21
CA ASN A 186 -7.88 14.09 -5.23
C ASN A 186 -7.90 13.27 -3.93
N CYS A 187 -6.73 12.77 -3.53
CA CYS A 187 -6.49 11.95 -2.36
C CYS A 187 -5.48 12.63 -1.44
N ALA A 188 -5.90 12.94 -0.23
CA ALA A 188 -5.08 13.71 0.72
C ALA A 188 -3.83 12.97 1.24
N VAL A 189 -3.71 11.66 0.99
CA VAL A 189 -2.61 10.81 1.50
C VAL A 189 -1.92 9.97 0.45
N CYS A 190 -2.47 9.89 -0.79
CA CYS A 190 -1.91 9.07 -1.86
C CYS A 190 -0.50 9.52 -2.23
N GLY A 191 0.40 8.55 -2.37
CA GLY A 191 1.80 8.81 -2.74
C GLY A 191 2.68 9.40 -1.64
N LEU A 192 2.15 9.71 -0.45
CA LEU A 192 2.97 10.28 0.62
C LEU A 192 3.98 9.27 1.18
N PHE A 193 3.61 8.00 1.27
CA PHE A 193 4.54 6.97 1.72
C PHE A 193 5.70 6.77 0.74
N GLU A 194 5.40 6.65 -0.54
CA GLU A 194 6.37 6.48 -1.61
C GLU A 194 7.28 7.71 -1.74
N LEU A 195 6.73 8.90 -1.59
CA LEU A 195 7.49 10.15 -1.56
C LEU A 195 8.45 10.17 -0.37
N GLY A 196 8.01 9.72 0.81
CA GLY A 196 8.86 9.59 2.00
C GLY A 196 10.03 8.63 1.75
N ARG A 197 9.77 7.45 1.16
CA ARG A 197 10.82 6.50 0.75
C ARG A 197 11.81 7.09 -0.25
N ALA A 198 11.33 7.90 -1.18
CA ALA A 198 12.20 8.57 -2.14
C ALA A 198 13.11 9.60 -1.46
N TYR A 199 12.60 10.35 -0.47
CA TYR A 199 13.42 11.25 0.35
C TYR A 199 14.44 10.50 1.21
N GLU A 200 14.08 9.36 1.82
CA GLU A 200 15.05 8.51 2.54
C GLU A 200 16.19 8.08 1.60
N ARG A 201 15.87 7.65 0.38
CA ARG A 201 16.89 7.29 -0.62
C ARG A 201 17.75 8.47 -1.07
N ALA A 202 17.22 9.69 -1.02
CA ALA A 202 17.97 10.92 -1.29
C ALA A 202 18.86 11.37 -0.11
N GLY A 203 18.73 10.73 1.06
CA GLY A 203 19.38 11.18 2.29
C GLY A 203 18.73 12.42 2.92
N GLU A 204 17.50 12.75 2.50
CA GLU A 204 16.73 13.91 2.95
C GLU A 204 15.80 13.51 4.13
N GLY A 205 16.38 13.11 5.25
CA GLY A 205 15.64 12.58 6.40
C GLY A 205 14.58 13.54 6.96
N ASP A 206 14.85 14.84 7.02
CA ASP A 206 13.86 15.84 7.49
C ASP A 206 12.67 15.94 6.53
N SER A 207 12.89 15.86 5.22
CA SER A 207 11.83 15.83 4.21
C SER A 207 11.00 14.54 4.32
N ALA A 208 11.64 13.40 4.54
CA ALA A 208 10.99 12.11 4.76
C ALA A 208 10.09 12.14 6.00
N ILE A 209 10.59 12.64 7.14
CA ILE A 209 9.81 12.82 8.38
C ILE A 209 8.58 13.69 8.11
N ALA A 210 8.75 14.85 7.49
CA ALA A 210 7.65 15.78 7.25
C ALA A 210 6.53 15.15 6.42
N VAL A 211 6.89 14.37 5.39
CA VAL A 211 5.91 13.70 4.51
C VAL A 211 5.23 12.53 5.23
N TYR A 212 5.97 11.71 5.98
CA TYR A 212 5.39 10.63 6.76
C TYR A 212 4.49 11.13 7.90
N GLU A 213 4.89 12.20 8.63
CA GLU A 213 4.02 12.82 9.64
C GLU A 213 2.74 13.35 9.00
N ARG A 214 2.83 13.97 7.82
CA ARG A 214 1.67 14.40 7.06
C ARG A 214 0.77 13.21 6.70
N ALA A 215 1.32 12.11 6.22
CA ALA A 215 0.57 10.89 5.90
C ALA A 215 -0.22 10.38 7.12
N VAL A 216 0.39 10.32 8.29
CA VAL A 216 -0.28 9.82 9.50
C VAL A 216 -1.21 10.84 10.17
N ALA A 217 -1.00 12.14 9.98
CA ALA A 217 -1.81 13.19 10.59
C ALA A 217 -3.06 13.58 9.77
N THR A 218 -3.01 13.41 8.45
CA THR A 218 -4.09 13.87 7.56
C THR A 218 -5.30 12.94 7.67
N PRO A 219 -6.48 13.42 8.06
CA PRO A 219 -7.70 12.63 8.05
C PRO A 219 -8.20 12.42 6.61
N GLY A 220 -8.82 11.28 6.33
CA GLY A 220 -9.39 11.01 5.01
C GLY A 220 -10.31 9.80 4.99
N LEU A 221 -11.35 9.87 4.17
CA LEU A 221 -12.34 8.80 4.02
C LEU A 221 -11.91 7.67 3.06
N VAL A 222 -10.77 7.81 2.37
CA VAL A 222 -10.24 6.84 1.40
C VAL A 222 -8.88 6.28 1.85
N ARG A 223 -8.54 6.47 3.14
CA ARG A 223 -7.21 6.13 3.69
C ARG A 223 -6.91 4.64 3.67
N LEU A 224 -7.91 3.79 3.86
CA LEU A 224 -7.69 2.36 4.07
C LEU A 224 -6.86 1.74 2.94
N PHE A 225 -7.16 2.06 1.69
CA PHE A 225 -6.47 1.47 0.55
C PHE A 225 -5.00 1.92 0.43
N GLU A 226 -4.69 3.14 0.88
CA GLU A 226 -3.33 3.68 0.92
C GLU A 226 -2.58 3.25 2.19
N GLU A 227 -3.26 3.25 3.33
CA GLU A 227 -2.66 2.92 4.62
C GLU A 227 -2.47 1.41 4.84
N ALA A 228 -3.30 0.57 4.24
CA ALA A 228 -3.24 -0.87 4.46
C ALA A 228 -1.86 -1.47 4.18
N PRO A 229 -1.21 -1.19 3.04
CA PRO A 229 0.13 -1.67 2.78
C PRO A 229 1.23 -0.83 3.46
N THR A 230 0.96 0.41 3.90
CA THR A 230 2.01 1.39 4.19
C THR A 230 2.06 1.86 5.65
N LEU A 231 0.94 1.81 6.40
CA LEU A 231 0.86 2.44 7.73
C LEU A 231 1.85 1.86 8.75
N ALA A 232 2.01 0.54 8.80
CA ALA A 232 2.96 -0.08 9.70
C ALA A 232 4.40 0.32 9.35
N ALA A 233 4.75 0.28 8.06
CA ALA A 233 6.05 0.73 7.57
C ALA A 233 6.27 2.23 7.87
N THR A 234 5.25 3.07 7.69
CA THR A 234 5.32 4.50 8.02
C THR A 234 5.64 4.73 9.51
N TYR A 235 4.97 4.00 10.41
CA TYR A 235 5.27 4.13 11.84
C TYR A 235 6.68 3.65 12.17
N ARG A 236 7.13 2.54 11.59
CA ARG A 236 8.48 2.04 11.79
C ARG A 236 9.52 3.03 11.28
N ASN A 237 9.37 3.51 10.04
CA ASN A 237 10.31 4.45 9.41
C ASN A 237 10.39 5.77 10.20
N LEU A 238 9.24 6.31 10.67
CA LEU A 238 9.25 7.48 11.55
C LEU A 238 9.99 7.19 12.87
N GLY A 239 9.79 6.02 13.46
CA GLY A 239 10.52 5.61 14.65
C GLY A 239 12.03 5.58 14.40
N GLU A 240 12.48 4.98 13.31
CA GLU A 240 13.89 4.89 12.92
C GLU A 240 14.50 6.28 12.64
N LEU A 241 13.83 7.11 11.84
CA LEU A 241 14.28 8.47 11.51
C LEU A 241 14.38 9.38 12.75
N TYR A 242 13.43 9.29 13.67
CA TYR A 242 13.50 10.04 14.93
C TYR A 242 14.57 9.49 15.89
N GLU A 243 14.81 8.19 15.88
CA GLU A 243 15.91 7.59 16.63
C GLU A 243 17.27 8.09 16.10
N GLU A 244 17.47 8.10 14.78
CA GLU A 244 18.68 8.65 14.14
C GLU A 244 18.86 10.15 14.42
N ARG A 245 17.77 10.91 14.47
CA ARG A 245 17.78 12.35 14.82
C ARG A 245 18.04 12.60 16.31
N GLY A 246 17.95 11.58 17.15
CA GLY A 246 18.09 11.68 18.62
C GLY A 246 16.81 12.12 19.34
N ASP A 247 15.68 12.25 18.65
CA ASP A 247 14.37 12.52 19.27
C ASP A 247 13.75 11.23 19.81
N ARG A 248 14.26 10.79 20.96
CA ARG A 248 13.89 9.52 21.56
C ARG A 248 12.42 9.44 21.97
N ASP A 249 11.79 10.55 22.29
CA ASP A 249 10.39 10.56 22.72
C ASP A 249 9.47 10.29 21.54
N LYS A 250 9.70 10.93 20.39
CA LYS A 250 8.97 10.65 19.17
C LYS A 250 9.26 9.24 18.63
N ALA A 251 10.51 8.81 18.68
CA ALA A 251 10.85 7.44 18.28
C ALA A 251 10.07 6.39 19.08
N ARG A 252 9.98 6.55 20.42
CA ARG A 252 9.19 5.66 21.28
C ARG A 252 7.70 5.69 20.97
N ASP A 253 7.12 6.87 20.69
CA ASP A 253 5.71 7.01 20.32
C ASP A 253 5.41 6.24 19.02
N TYR A 254 6.21 6.41 17.97
CA TYR A 254 5.97 5.73 16.71
C TYR A 254 6.23 4.22 16.76
N TYR A 255 7.25 3.76 17.46
CA TYR A 255 7.44 2.34 17.72
C TYR A 255 6.28 1.73 18.53
N GLY A 256 5.75 2.47 19.52
CA GLY A 256 4.56 2.06 20.26
C GLY A 256 3.32 1.93 19.37
N ARG A 257 3.11 2.86 18.43
CA ARG A 257 2.02 2.80 17.44
C ARG A 257 2.16 1.60 16.51
N PHE A 258 3.37 1.31 16.01
CA PHE A 258 3.63 0.12 15.21
C PHE A 258 3.29 -1.16 15.98
N LEU A 259 3.79 -1.32 17.20
CA LEU A 259 3.56 -2.50 18.02
C LEU A 259 2.08 -2.69 18.38
N ASN A 260 1.36 -1.60 18.62
CA ASN A 260 -0.08 -1.67 18.87
C ASN A 260 -0.85 -2.09 17.61
N LEU A 261 -0.46 -1.57 16.43
CA LEU A 261 -1.09 -1.91 15.15
C LEU A 261 -0.89 -3.39 14.83
N TRP A 262 0.34 -3.91 15.00
CA TRP A 262 0.71 -5.29 14.68
C TRP A 262 0.76 -6.23 15.89
N LYS A 263 0.03 -5.90 16.98
CA LYS A 263 -0.02 -6.73 18.20
C LYS A 263 -0.47 -8.19 17.95
N ASN A 264 -1.27 -8.41 16.90
CA ASN A 264 -1.81 -9.71 16.49
C ASN A 264 -1.37 -10.07 15.06
N ALA A 265 -0.23 -9.54 14.59
CA ALA A 265 0.29 -9.85 13.26
C ALA A 265 0.70 -11.33 13.14
N ASP A 266 0.60 -11.86 11.92
CA ASP A 266 0.93 -13.24 11.60
C ASP A 266 2.38 -13.60 11.97
N ARG A 267 2.61 -14.92 12.15
CA ARG A 267 3.91 -15.47 12.61
C ARG A 267 5.07 -15.01 11.73
N GLU A 268 4.86 -14.88 10.44
CA GLU A 268 5.89 -14.48 9.48
C GLU A 268 6.33 -13.02 9.66
N LEU A 269 5.51 -12.14 10.26
CA LEU A 269 5.83 -10.75 10.57
C LEU A 269 6.47 -10.57 11.96
N GLN A 270 6.49 -11.60 12.80
CA GLN A 270 7.03 -11.52 14.16
C GLN A 270 8.51 -11.14 14.24
N PRO A 271 9.40 -11.45 13.27
CA PRO A 271 10.77 -10.91 13.28
C PRO A 271 10.80 -9.38 13.29
N GLN A 272 9.98 -8.71 12.47
CA GLN A 272 9.88 -7.25 12.43
C GLN A 272 9.30 -6.68 13.74
N VAL A 273 8.27 -7.33 14.28
CA VAL A 273 7.67 -6.94 15.57
C VAL A 273 8.70 -7.04 16.70
N ARG A 274 9.50 -8.10 16.73
CA ARG A 274 10.55 -8.26 17.74
C ARG A 274 11.66 -7.21 17.62
N ASP A 275 12.09 -6.88 16.40
CA ASP A 275 13.08 -5.82 16.18
C ASP A 275 12.62 -4.48 16.75
N VAL A 276 11.43 -4.04 16.35
CA VAL A 276 10.87 -2.77 16.84
C VAL A 276 10.66 -2.79 18.36
N LYS A 277 10.25 -3.92 18.94
CA LYS A 277 10.11 -4.08 20.39
C LYS A 277 11.45 -3.92 21.10
N GLN A 278 12.51 -4.52 20.58
CA GLN A 278 13.86 -4.39 21.15
C GLN A 278 14.38 -2.95 21.10
N ARG A 279 14.13 -2.23 19.99
CA ARG A 279 14.46 -0.81 19.86
C ARG A 279 13.72 0.03 20.90
N LEU A 280 12.40 -0.17 21.04
CA LEU A 280 11.59 0.53 22.04
C LEU A 280 12.08 0.27 23.48
N GLU A 281 12.39 -0.98 23.81
CA GLU A 281 12.91 -1.36 25.14
C GLU A 281 14.26 -0.72 25.42
N ARG A 282 15.16 -0.65 24.43
CA ARG A 282 16.46 0.03 24.54
C ARG A 282 16.27 1.52 24.85
N LEU A 283 15.48 2.23 24.04
CA LEU A 283 15.22 3.67 24.23
C LEU A 283 14.56 3.97 25.59
N THR A 284 13.70 3.06 26.07
CA THR A 284 13.03 3.23 27.38
C THR A 284 14.02 3.09 28.53
N ARG A 285 14.94 2.11 28.48
CA ARG A 285 16.00 1.94 29.51
C ARG A 285 16.95 3.12 29.54
N GLU A 286 17.37 3.63 28.39
CA GLU A 286 18.25 4.79 28.29
C GLU A 286 17.60 6.05 28.90
N ALA A 287 16.31 6.25 28.70
CA ALA A 287 15.58 7.36 29.30
C ALA A 287 15.46 7.28 30.82
N GLN A 288 15.40 6.07 31.37
CA GLN A 288 15.37 5.84 32.83
C GLN A 288 16.77 6.05 33.48
N GLY A 289 17.83 5.61 32.79
CA GLY A 289 19.22 5.75 33.29
C GLY A 289 19.71 7.22 33.30
N HIS A 290 19.10 8.14 32.55
CA HIS A 290 19.45 9.56 32.56
C HIS A 290 18.71 10.38 33.64
N ARG A 291 17.75 9.77 34.36
CA ARG A 291 16.94 10.42 35.42
C ARG A 291 17.41 10.05 36.84
N GLY A 292 18.35 9.15 36.96
CA GLY A 292 18.98 8.74 38.24
C GLY A 292 20.38 9.31 38.36
#